data_ba0a70549195423435c2e32108eb5229
#
_entry.id   ba0a70549195423435c2e32108eb5229
#
_cell.length_a   1.000
_cell.length_b   1.000
_cell.length_c   1.000
_cell.angle_alpha   90.00
_cell.angle_beta   90.00
_cell.angle_gamma   90.00
#
_symmetry.space_group_name_H-M   'P 1'
#
loop_
_entity.id
_entity.type
_entity.pdbx_description
1 polymer ?
#
loop_
_entity_poly.entity_id
_entity_poly.type
_entity_poly.pdbx_seq_one_letter_code
_entity_poly.pdbx_strand_id
1 'polypeptide(L)'
;THDLRTCAGSHERLLVLEVFGRYAGFSAMLPTLAGAANRCVIPEYQFDIERLAELLCQDRYTNPSKYSVVLVSEGASYSGGQMMFQSDEADMFGHKKLGGIGDYVSNELKNLSPKFNKGETINVINQKLGYLVRCGNPDAMDSIVPMAYGNLALDLISKGMHGRLVILRNGRYDNAPIDIVTSSKKLVDINKFYNTDRLRPQYNSFEFMPQMIL
;
A
#
# COMPACT_ATOMS: atom_id res chain seq x y z
N THR A 1 -5.39 -0.64 10.34
CA THR A 1 -4.01 -0.44 10.85
C THR A 1 -4.02 0.06 12.28
N HIS A 2 -4.81 1.09 12.61
CA HIS A 2 -4.82 1.70 13.94
C HIS A 2 -5.09 0.70 15.08
N ASP A 3 -6.07 -0.18 14.93
CA ASP A 3 -6.43 -1.18 15.95
C ASP A 3 -5.27 -2.13 16.28
N LEU A 4 -4.46 -2.48 15.27
CA LEU A 4 -3.31 -3.38 15.45
C LEU A 4 -2.10 -2.72 16.12
N ARG A 5 -2.05 -1.38 16.17
CA ARG A 5 -0.96 -0.66 16.87
C ARG A 5 -0.93 -0.97 18.37
N THR A 6 -2.10 -1.13 18.97
CA THR A 6 -2.20 -1.49 20.41
C THR A 6 -1.52 -2.83 20.69
N CYS A 7 -1.70 -3.81 19.78
CA CYS A 7 -1.03 -5.11 19.89
C CYS A 7 0.49 -5.00 19.71
N ALA A 8 0.96 -4.10 18.83
CA ALA A 8 2.37 -3.87 18.64
C ALA A 8 3.00 -3.17 19.86
N GLY A 9 2.34 -2.11 20.36
CA GLY A 9 2.82 -1.31 21.48
C GLY A 9 2.82 -2.07 22.82
N SER A 10 1.84 -2.94 23.06
CA SER A 10 1.73 -3.70 24.32
C SER A 10 2.96 -4.59 24.62
N HIS A 11 3.72 -4.98 23.61
CA HIS A 11 4.91 -5.82 23.74
C HIS A 11 6.11 -5.26 22.97
N GLU A 12 6.11 -3.99 22.65
CA GLU A 12 7.22 -3.26 22.01
C GLU A 12 7.73 -3.90 20.70
N ARG A 13 6.82 -4.29 19.81
CA ARG A 13 7.09 -5.08 18.60
C ARG A 13 7.24 -4.23 17.33
N LEU A 14 7.79 -4.85 16.29
CA LEU A 14 7.58 -4.40 14.91
C LEU A 14 6.28 -4.99 14.38
N LEU A 15 5.53 -4.22 13.61
CA LEU A 15 4.27 -4.65 12.98
C LEU A 15 4.41 -4.56 11.47
N VAL A 16 4.28 -5.69 10.81
CA VAL A 16 4.24 -5.83 9.34
C VAL A 16 2.80 -6.10 8.92
N LEU A 17 2.26 -5.26 8.07
CA LEU A 17 0.91 -5.40 7.54
C LEU A 17 0.96 -5.57 6.02
N GLU A 18 0.69 -6.76 5.52
CA GLU A 18 0.56 -7.02 4.09
C GLU A 18 -0.82 -6.57 3.60
N VAL A 19 -0.84 -5.71 2.58
CA VAL A 19 -2.04 -5.13 1.98
C VAL A 19 -2.06 -5.35 0.48
N PHE A 20 -3.22 -5.20 -0.15
CA PHE A 20 -3.35 -5.26 -1.60
C PHE A 20 -2.44 -4.23 -2.28
N GLY A 21 -2.03 -4.53 -3.48
CA GLY A 21 -1.18 -3.68 -4.31
C GLY A 21 -0.26 -4.53 -5.18
N ARG A 22 -0.82 -5.15 -6.25
CA ARG A 22 -0.05 -6.01 -7.16
C ARG A 22 0.98 -5.24 -7.96
N TYR A 23 0.57 -4.13 -8.57
CA TYR A 23 1.39 -3.31 -9.47
C TYR A 23 1.52 -1.87 -9.00
N ALA A 24 0.60 -1.41 -8.14
CA ALA A 24 0.55 -0.04 -7.65
C ALA A 24 0.43 -0.01 -6.13
N GLY A 25 1.26 0.80 -5.49
CA GLY A 25 1.45 0.86 -4.04
C GLY A 25 0.54 1.84 -3.31
N PHE A 26 -0.53 2.36 -3.94
CA PHE A 26 -1.41 3.35 -3.30
C PHE A 26 -2.01 2.88 -1.99
N SER A 27 -2.41 1.60 -1.89
CA SER A 27 -3.00 1.00 -0.68
C SER A 27 -2.03 0.91 0.52
N ALA A 28 -0.72 0.91 0.27
CA ALA A 28 0.28 1.02 1.33
C ALA A 28 0.70 2.48 1.57
N MET A 29 0.83 3.25 0.50
CA MET A 29 1.33 4.62 0.55
C MET A 29 0.34 5.59 1.19
N LEU A 30 -0.95 5.57 0.80
CA LEU A 30 -1.94 6.53 1.30
C LEU A 30 -2.21 6.41 2.81
N PRO A 31 -2.40 5.21 3.39
CA PRO A 31 -2.52 5.10 4.84
C PRO A 31 -1.24 5.51 5.58
N THR A 32 -0.06 5.28 4.99
CA THR A 32 1.20 5.75 5.56
C THR A 32 1.28 7.28 5.53
N LEU A 33 0.86 7.91 4.43
CA LEU A 33 0.74 9.38 4.33
C LEU A 33 -0.22 9.94 5.39
N ALA A 34 -1.33 9.26 5.64
CA ALA A 34 -2.30 9.60 6.68
C ALA A 34 -1.82 9.29 8.12
N GLY A 35 -0.59 8.88 8.31
CA GLY A 35 -0.01 8.62 9.63
C GLY A 35 -0.37 7.24 10.24
N ALA A 36 -0.93 6.32 9.45
CA ALA A 36 -1.28 4.99 9.94
C ALA A 36 -0.08 4.06 10.10
N ALA A 37 1.02 4.32 9.41
CA ALA A 37 2.28 3.56 9.52
C ALA A 37 3.50 4.48 9.46
N ASN A 38 4.65 3.96 9.91
CA ASN A 38 5.92 4.68 9.85
C ASN A 38 6.54 4.60 8.45
N ARG A 39 6.47 3.42 7.85
CA ARG A 39 7.07 3.09 6.55
C ARG A 39 6.08 2.33 5.67
N CYS A 40 6.34 2.35 4.36
CA CYS A 40 5.66 1.46 3.42
C CYS A 40 6.63 1.02 2.32
N VAL A 41 6.44 -0.19 1.80
CA VAL A 41 7.14 -0.70 0.63
C VAL A 41 6.13 -0.99 -0.47
N ILE A 42 6.44 -0.56 -1.68
CA ILE A 42 5.54 -0.49 -2.82
C ILE A 42 6.10 -1.24 -4.02
N PRO A 43 5.26 -1.74 -4.95
CA PRO A 43 5.72 -2.51 -6.11
C PRO A 43 6.62 -1.73 -7.06
N GLU A 44 6.43 -0.41 -7.12
CA GLU A 44 7.13 0.47 -8.05
C GLU A 44 8.62 0.70 -7.69
N TYR A 45 9.02 0.31 -6.46
CA TYR A 45 10.39 0.47 -5.99
C TYR A 45 10.89 -0.79 -5.27
N GLN A 46 12.00 -1.35 -5.74
CA GLN A 46 12.68 -2.46 -5.05
C GLN A 46 13.38 -1.94 -3.81
N PHE A 47 12.93 -2.38 -2.64
CA PHE A 47 13.47 -1.91 -1.37
C PHE A 47 14.63 -2.77 -0.87
N ASP A 48 15.55 -2.14 -0.14
CA ASP A 48 16.58 -2.84 0.62
C ASP A 48 16.03 -3.27 1.98
N ILE A 49 16.05 -4.56 2.26
CA ILE A 49 15.50 -5.14 3.49
C ILE A 49 16.32 -4.73 4.73
N GLU A 50 17.64 -4.60 4.59
CA GLU A 50 18.50 -4.17 5.67
C GLU A 50 18.24 -2.70 6.03
N ARG A 51 18.08 -1.84 5.00
CA ARG A 51 17.68 -0.45 5.19
C ARG A 51 16.31 -0.33 5.84
N LEU A 52 15.35 -1.16 5.45
CA LEU A 52 14.03 -1.20 6.09
C LEU A 52 14.15 -1.56 7.57
N ALA A 53 14.96 -2.57 7.90
CA ALA A 53 15.18 -3.00 9.29
C ALA A 53 15.79 -1.88 10.13
N GLU A 54 16.82 -1.20 9.63
CA GLU A 54 17.44 -0.04 10.28
C GLU A 54 16.41 1.03 10.61
N LEU A 55 15.64 1.45 9.60
CA LEU A 55 14.62 2.49 9.74
C LEU A 55 13.53 2.13 10.74
N LEU A 56 13.03 0.90 10.74
CA LEU A 56 12.00 0.45 11.66
C LEU A 56 12.51 0.32 13.10
N CYS A 57 13.75 -0.14 13.29
CA CYS A 57 14.38 -0.18 14.59
C CYS A 57 14.58 1.24 15.15
N GLN A 58 14.99 2.19 14.31
CA GLN A 58 15.10 3.59 14.70
C GLN A 58 13.74 4.21 15.07
N ASP A 59 12.71 3.97 14.25
CA ASP A 59 11.34 4.43 14.53
C ASP A 59 10.83 3.87 15.85
N ARG A 60 11.04 2.56 16.09
CA ARG A 60 10.69 1.91 17.35
C ARG A 60 11.44 2.54 18.53
N TYR A 61 12.72 2.78 18.37
CA TYR A 61 13.55 3.37 19.44
C TYR A 61 13.08 4.77 19.84
N THR A 62 12.70 5.60 18.87
CA THR A 62 12.24 6.97 19.11
C THR A 62 10.77 7.05 19.56
N ASN A 63 9.97 6.03 19.28
CA ASN A 63 8.58 5.97 19.72
C ASN A 63 8.51 5.71 21.24
N PRO A 64 7.80 6.54 22.02
CA PRO A 64 7.61 6.31 23.44
C PRO A 64 7.03 4.92 23.78
N SER A 65 6.14 4.40 22.95
CA SER A 65 5.52 3.07 23.09
C SER A 65 6.34 1.95 22.47
N LYS A 66 7.57 2.23 22.01
CA LYS A 66 8.55 1.24 21.51
C LYS A 66 8.03 0.27 20.45
N TYR A 67 7.23 0.75 19.50
CA TYR A 67 6.81 -0.02 18.33
C TYR A 67 7.01 0.77 17.05
N SER A 68 7.04 0.07 15.93
CA SER A 68 6.95 0.68 14.60
C SER A 68 6.13 -0.19 13.64
N VAL A 69 5.60 0.43 12.60
CA VAL A 69 4.67 -0.19 11.65
C VAL A 69 5.16 0.01 10.23
N VAL A 70 5.13 -1.04 9.44
CA VAL A 70 5.33 -0.99 7.99
C VAL A 70 4.12 -1.58 7.25
N LEU A 71 3.65 -0.88 6.22
CA LEU A 71 2.70 -1.42 5.24
C LEU A 71 3.48 -2.00 4.05
N VAL A 72 3.16 -3.24 3.70
CA VAL A 72 3.84 -3.99 2.63
C VAL A 72 2.81 -4.29 1.55
N SER A 73 2.99 -3.72 0.35
CA SER A 73 2.17 -4.10 -0.79
C SER A 73 2.49 -5.54 -1.22
N GLU A 74 1.47 -6.35 -1.49
CA GLU A 74 1.64 -7.76 -1.87
C GLU A 74 2.52 -7.99 -3.11
N GLY A 75 2.62 -6.99 -3.99
CA GLY A 75 3.46 -7.00 -5.18
C GLY A 75 4.83 -6.36 -4.98
N ALA A 76 5.17 -5.92 -3.78
CA ALA A 76 6.50 -5.36 -3.50
C ALA A 76 7.59 -6.43 -3.67
N SER A 77 8.78 -5.99 -4.08
CA SER A 77 9.96 -6.82 -4.23
C SER A 77 11.19 -6.18 -3.56
N TYR A 78 12.05 -6.99 -2.99
CA TYR A 78 13.31 -6.54 -2.42
C TYR A 78 14.41 -6.49 -3.47
N SER A 79 15.48 -5.76 -3.20
CA SER A 79 16.63 -5.61 -4.11
C SER A 79 17.24 -6.96 -4.47
N GLY A 80 17.26 -7.29 -5.75
CA GLY A 80 17.71 -8.60 -6.26
C GLY A 80 16.67 -9.72 -6.19
N GLY A 81 15.49 -9.47 -5.64
CA GLY A 81 14.37 -10.42 -5.58
C GLY A 81 13.32 -10.17 -6.65
N GLN A 82 12.44 -11.16 -6.81
CA GLN A 82 11.26 -11.08 -7.67
C GLN A 82 9.98 -11.01 -6.83
N MET A 83 8.85 -10.69 -7.48
CA MET A 83 7.54 -10.82 -6.85
C MET A 83 7.33 -12.21 -6.28
N MET A 84 6.85 -12.29 -5.05
CA MET A 84 6.60 -13.55 -4.38
C MET A 84 5.18 -14.04 -4.64
N PHE A 85 5.05 -15.34 -4.93
CA PHE A 85 3.76 -15.98 -5.20
C PHE A 85 3.50 -17.06 -4.15
N GLN A 86 2.26 -17.19 -3.69
CA GLN A 86 1.84 -18.22 -2.73
C GLN A 86 1.79 -19.62 -3.37
N SER A 87 1.47 -19.67 -4.67
CA SER A 87 1.42 -20.91 -5.44
C SER A 87 1.77 -20.63 -6.90
N ASP A 88 2.22 -21.67 -7.60
CA ASP A 88 2.44 -21.61 -9.04
C ASP A 88 1.14 -21.76 -9.84
N GLU A 89 0.03 -22.11 -9.19
CA GLU A 89 -1.27 -22.25 -9.81
C GLU A 89 -1.84 -20.87 -10.15
N ALA A 90 -2.24 -20.68 -11.41
CA ALA A 90 -2.95 -19.50 -11.86
C ALA A 90 -4.46 -19.68 -11.65
N ASP A 91 -5.16 -18.59 -11.35
CA ASP A 91 -6.62 -18.57 -11.32
C ASP A 91 -7.20 -18.69 -12.74
N MET A 92 -8.53 -18.79 -12.84
CA MET A 92 -9.24 -18.92 -14.12
C MET A 92 -9.00 -17.73 -15.09
N PHE A 93 -8.38 -16.65 -14.63
CA PHE A 93 -8.00 -15.48 -15.41
C PHE A 93 -6.50 -15.43 -15.71
N GLY A 94 -5.73 -16.47 -15.37
CA GLY A 94 -4.30 -16.56 -15.60
C GLY A 94 -3.43 -15.82 -14.59
N HIS A 95 -3.99 -15.35 -13.46
CA HIS A 95 -3.22 -14.65 -12.45
C HIS A 95 -2.76 -15.59 -11.34
N LYS A 96 -1.45 -15.69 -11.13
CA LYS A 96 -0.88 -16.36 -9.95
C LYS A 96 -1.22 -15.56 -8.69
N LYS A 97 -1.56 -16.26 -7.60
CA LYS A 97 -1.87 -15.62 -6.31
C LYS A 97 -0.59 -15.07 -5.70
N LEU A 98 -0.53 -13.74 -5.53
CA LEU A 98 0.56 -13.07 -4.83
C LEU A 98 0.46 -13.31 -3.32
N GLY A 99 1.60 -13.24 -2.64
CA GLY A 99 1.69 -13.28 -1.18
C GLY A 99 2.98 -13.92 -0.69
N GLY A 100 3.18 -13.80 0.61
CA GLY A 100 4.39 -14.25 1.28
C GLY A 100 5.46 -13.18 1.44
N ILE A 101 5.31 -12.01 0.82
CA ILE A 101 6.25 -10.90 1.02
C ILE A 101 6.21 -10.40 2.46
N GLY A 102 5.03 -10.35 3.10
CA GLY A 102 4.90 -10.01 4.51
C GLY A 102 5.60 -11.02 5.42
N ASP A 103 5.50 -12.32 5.10
CA ASP A 103 6.21 -13.38 5.83
C ASP A 103 7.73 -13.25 5.69
N TYR A 104 8.20 -13.03 4.44
CA TYR A 104 9.61 -12.78 4.17
C TYR A 104 10.12 -11.56 4.95
N VAL A 105 9.46 -10.41 4.82
CA VAL A 105 9.83 -9.18 5.52
C VAL A 105 9.88 -9.40 7.03
N SER A 106 8.89 -10.08 7.59
CA SER A 106 8.82 -10.34 9.04
C SER A 106 9.97 -11.21 9.53
N ASN A 107 10.32 -12.25 8.79
CA ASN A 107 11.43 -13.14 9.13
C ASN A 107 12.77 -12.39 9.05
N GLU A 108 12.98 -11.64 7.96
CA GLU A 108 14.21 -10.87 7.79
C GLU A 108 14.35 -9.74 8.83
N LEU A 109 13.27 -9.04 9.16
CA LEU A 109 13.28 -8.02 10.22
C LEU A 109 13.65 -8.64 11.57
N LYS A 110 13.14 -9.82 11.89
CA LYS A 110 13.51 -10.54 13.11
C LYS A 110 15.00 -10.89 13.13
N ASN A 111 15.52 -11.42 11.99
CA ASN A 111 16.91 -11.82 11.85
C ASN A 111 17.89 -10.63 11.90
N LEU A 112 17.51 -9.51 11.31
CA LEU A 112 18.34 -8.30 11.22
C LEU A 112 18.23 -7.40 12.45
N SER A 113 17.16 -7.51 13.23
CA SER A 113 16.91 -6.63 14.38
C SER A 113 18.05 -6.58 15.40
N PRO A 114 18.80 -7.66 15.72
CA PRO A 114 19.92 -7.59 16.64
C PRO A 114 21.01 -6.61 16.20
N LYS A 115 21.22 -6.47 14.89
CA LYS A 115 22.21 -5.54 14.33
C LYS A 115 21.92 -4.09 14.71
N PHE A 116 20.63 -3.73 14.84
CA PHE A 116 20.16 -2.36 15.07
C PHE A 116 19.56 -2.16 16.47
N ASN A 117 19.50 -3.21 17.29
CA ASN A 117 18.89 -3.21 18.63
C ASN A 117 19.83 -3.77 19.70
N LYS A 118 21.07 -3.30 19.72
CA LYS A 118 22.09 -3.63 20.76
C LYS A 118 22.31 -5.15 20.95
N GLY A 119 22.14 -5.94 19.92
CA GLY A 119 22.30 -7.39 19.96
C GLY A 119 21.03 -8.17 20.34
N GLU A 120 19.94 -7.49 20.68
CA GLU A 120 18.69 -8.14 21.08
C GLU A 120 17.71 -8.27 19.91
N THR A 121 17.08 -9.45 19.81
CA THR A 121 16.03 -9.71 18.81
C THR A 121 14.73 -9.01 19.16
N ILE A 122 14.13 -8.32 18.21
CA ILE A 122 12.81 -7.72 18.34
C ILE A 122 11.76 -8.69 17.78
N ASN A 123 10.67 -8.88 18.53
CA ASN A 123 9.53 -9.65 18.04
C ASN A 123 8.79 -8.88 16.94
N VAL A 124 8.35 -9.61 15.92
CA VAL A 124 7.62 -9.06 14.78
C VAL A 124 6.24 -9.69 14.72
N ILE A 125 5.20 -8.86 14.61
CA ILE A 125 3.85 -9.30 14.27
C ILE A 125 3.71 -9.20 12.76
N ASN A 126 3.34 -10.29 12.10
CA ASN A 126 2.95 -10.28 10.70
C ASN A 126 1.43 -10.48 10.59
N GLN A 127 0.77 -9.56 9.90
CA GLN A 127 -0.66 -9.64 9.66
C GLN A 127 -0.97 -9.37 8.20
N LYS A 128 -1.60 -10.33 7.55
CA LYS A 128 -2.13 -10.16 6.21
C LYS A 128 -3.57 -9.67 6.28
N LEU A 129 -3.82 -8.46 5.80
CA LEU A 129 -5.16 -7.87 5.85
C LEU A 129 -6.07 -8.44 4.76
N GLY A 130 -5.55 -8.69 3.56
CA GLY A 130 -6.31 -9.29 2.47
C GLY A 130 -7.68 -8.61 2.28
N TYR A 131 -8.75 -9.39 2.23
CA TYR A 131 -10.11 -8.89 2.04
C TYR A 131 -10.65 -8.01 3.17
N LEU A 132 -10.03 -8.03 4.35
CA LEU A 132 -10.46 -7.15 5.45
C LEU A 132 -10.44 -5.67 5.10
N VAL A 133 -9.55 -5.24 4.19
CA VAL A 133 -9.50 -3.84 3.73
C VAL A 133 -10.68 -3.44 2.84
N ARG A 134 -11.50 -4.42 2.41
CA ARG A 134 -12.69 -4.22 1.58
C ARG A 134 -13.99 -4.55 2.35
N CYS A 135 -13.88 -4.81 3.64
CA CYS A 135 -15.00 -5.10 4.52
C CYS A 135 -15.44 -3.85 5.28
N GLY A 136 -16.68 -3.86 5.72
CA GLY A 136 -17.28 -2.78 6.49
C GLY A 136 -18.28 -1.95 5.67
N ASN A 137 -18.93 -1.03 6.35
CA ASN A 137 -19.88 -0.13 5.71
C ASN A 137 -19.12 0.94 4.91
N PRO A 138 -19.64 1.34 3.73
CA PRO A 138 -19.07 2.42 2.96
C PRO A 138 -19.16 3.74 3.73
N ASP A 139 -18.16 4.59 3.62
CA ASP A 139 -18.24 5.95 4.09
C ASP A 139 -18.97 6.86 3.08
N ALA A 140 -19.04 8.16 3.36
CA ALA A 140 -19.73 9.10 2.50
C ALA A 140 -19.14 9.13 1.08
N MET A 141 -17.81 9.08 0.94
CA MET A 141 -17.15 9.10 -0.38
C MET A 141 -17.36 7.80 -1.14
N ASP A 142 -17.29 6.66 -0.44
CA ASP A 142 -17.57 5.33 -0.99
C ASP A 142 -19.02 5.17 -1.46
N SER A 143 -19.91 6.03 -0.98
CA SER A 143 -21.33 6.04 -1.36
C SER A 143 -21.62 7.03 -2.49
N ILE A 144 -21.11 8.26 -2.38
CA ILE A 144 -21.38 9.37 -3.33
C ILE A 144 -20.75 9.08 -4.69
N VAL A 145 -19.50 8.66 -4.72
CA VAL A 145 -18.76 8.46 -5.99
C VAL A 145 -19.37 7.35 -6.84
N PRO A 146 -19.66 6.14 -6.32
CA PRO A 146 -20.32 5.11 -7.10
C PRO A 146 -21.74 5.48 -7.56
N MET A 147 -22.50 6.21 -6.74
CA MET A 147 -23.82 6.71 -7.13
C MET A 147 -23.70 7.67 -8.33
N ALA A 148 -22.77 8.61 -8.29
CA ALA A 148 -22.53 9.53 -9.39
C ALA A 148 -22.04 8.79 -10.65
N TYR A 149 -21.19 7.78 -10.51
CA TYR A 149 -20.74 6.94 -11.61
C TYR A 149 -21.88 6.18 -12.25
N GLY A 150 -22.81 5.62 -11.46
CA GLY A 150 -24.00 4.93 -11.97
C GLY A 150 -24.90 5.85 -12.78
N ASN A 151 -25.17 7.06 -12.28
CA ASN A 151 -25.95 8.07 -13.01
C ASN A 151 -25.27 8.48 -14.33
N LEU A 152 -23.97 8.79 -14.30
CA LEU A 152 -23.22 9.13 -15.52
C LEU A 152 -23.21 7.98 -16.52
N ALA A 153 -23.07 6.74 -16.08
CA ALA A 153 -23.15 5.57 -16.95
C ALA A 153 -24.51 5.46 -17.64
N LEU A 154 -25.62 5.65 -16.91
CA LEU A 154 -26.97 5.69 -17.49
C LEU A 154 -27.12 6.80 -18.52
N ASP A 155 -26.62 7.99 -18.24
CA ASP A 155 -26.65 9.10 -19.17
C ASP A 155 -25.89 8.79 -20.48
N LEU A 156 -24.71 8.16 -20.38
CA LEU A 156 -23.93 7.73 -21.54
C LEU A 156 -24.68 6.69 -22.37
N ILE A 157 -25.28 5.69 -21.74
CA ILE A 157 -26.08 4.66 -22.40
C ILE A 157 -27.29 5.29 -23.11
N SER A 158 -28.01 6.19 -22.44
CA SER A 158 -29.17 6.89 -23.01
C SER A 158 -28.82 7.75 -24.23
N LYS A 159 -27.60 8.25 -24.30
CA LYS A 159 -27.04 8.99 -25.44
C LYS A 159 -26.44 8.10 -26.53
N GLY A 160 -26.49 6.77 -26.37
CA GLY A 160 -25.89 5.81 -27.31
C GLY A 160 -24.34 5.81 -27.26
N MET A 161 -23.74 6.35 -26.22
CA MET A 161 -22.28 6.41 -26.08
C MET A 161 -21.77 5.11 -25.43
N HIS A 162 -21.23 4.21 -26.26
CA HIS A 162 -20.68 2.93 -25.81
C HIS A 162 -19.15 2.94 -25.73
N GLY A 163 -18.55 1.92 -25.13
CA GLY A 163 -17.09 1.79 -24.99
C GLY A 163 -16.45 2.90 -24.13
N ARG A 164 -17.20 3.42 -23.16
CA ARG A 164 -16.74 4.49 -22.26
C ARG A 164 -16.52 3.96 -20.86
N LEU A 165 -15.50 4.49 -20.20
CA LEU A 165 -15.21 4.32 -18.79
C LEU A 165 -15.59 5.61 -18.05
N VAL A 166 -16.43 5.52 -17.03
CA VAL A 166 -16.70 6.65 -16.13
C VAL A 166 -15.51 6.85 -15.21
N ILE A 167 -15.07 8.09 -15.07
CA ILE A 167 -13.85 8.45 -14.33
C ILE A 167 -14.04 9.69 -13.48
N LEU A 168 -13.12 9.89 -12.55
CA LEU A 168 -12.91 11.17 -11.87
C LEU A 168 -11.64 11.80 -12.46
N ARG A 169 -11.76 13.04 -13.00
CA ARG A 169 -10.64 13.77 -13.57
C ARG A 169 -10.64 15.20 -13.03
N ASN A 170 -9.53 15.58 -12.37
CA ASN A 170 -9.39 16.93 -11.77
C ASN A 170 -10.57 17.31 -10.86
N GLY A 171 -11.04 16.35 -10.04
CA GLY A 171 -12.16 16.57 -9.12
C GLY A 171 -13.55 16.64 -9.78
N ARG A 172 -13.67 16.29 -11.06
CA ARG A 172 -14.94 16.29 -11.82
C ARG A 172 -15.26 14.91 -12.34
N TYR A 173 -16.53 14.54 -12.34
CA TYR A 173 -17.02 13.34 -13.01
C TYR A 173 -16.93 13.52 -14.53
N ASP A 174 -16.32 12.56 -15.20
CA ASP A 174 -16.02 12.60 -16.63
C ASP A 174 -16.05 11.17 -17.19
N ASN A 175 -15.80 11.02 -18.47
CA ASN A 175 -15.68 9.73 -19.12
C ASN A 175 -14.51 9.73 -20.12
N ALA A 176 -13.94 8.54 -20.32
CA ALA A 176 -12.85 8.30 -21.27
C ALA A 176 -13.13 7.05 -22.12
N PRO A 177 -12.47 6.88 -23.28
CA PRO A 177 -12.48 5.60 -23.98
C PRO A 177 -12.00 4.48 -23.09
N ILE A 178 -12.64 3.30 -23.16
CA ILE A 178 -12.28 2.17 -22.30
C ILE A 178 -10.87 1.65 -22.52
N ASP A 179 -10.32 1.87 -23.72
CA ASP A 179 -8.96 1.46 -24.09
C ASP A 179 -7.87 2.06 -23.19
N ILE A 180 -8.18 3.13 -22.45
CA ILE A 180 -7.26 3.70 -21.47
C ILE A 180 -6.84 2.68 -20.40
N VAL A 181 -7.71 1.71 -20.09
CA VAL A 181 -7.44 0.67 -19.08
C VAL A 181 -6.34 -0.29 -19.53
N THR A 182 -6.26 -0.54 -20.84
CA THR A 182 -5.26 -1.44 -21.43
C THR A 182 -4.00 -0.73 -21.89
N SER A 183 -4.11 0.54 -22.25
CA SER A 183 -3.00 1.35 -22.78
C SER A 183 -2.12 1.98 -21.70
N SER A 184 -2.62 2.14 -20.47
CA SER A 184 -1.86 2.76 -19.38
C SER A 184 -2.16 2.09 -18.04
N LYS A 185 -1.13 2.03 -17.18
CA LYS A 185 -1.28 1.62 -15.77
C LYS A 185 -1.13 2.86 -14.89
N LYS A 186 -2.06 3.03 -13.95
CA LYS A 186 -1.93 4.06 -12.93
C LYS A 186 -0.97 3.56 -11.85
N LEU A 187 0.22 4.12 -11.80
CA LEU A 187 1.28 3.79 -10.86
C LEU A 187 1.58 4.98 -9.96
N VAL A 188 2.22 4.73 -8.82
CA VAL A 188 2.76 5.78 -7.96
C VAL A 188 3.94 6.45 -8.67
N ASP A 189 3.88 7.76 -8.86
CA ASP A 189 5.04 8.55 -9.30
C ASP A 189 6.04 8.64 -8.14
N ILE A 190 7.06 7.79 -8.19
CA ILE A 190 8.09 7.68 -7.14
C ILE A 190 8.77 9.03 -6.90
N ASN A 191 9.10 9.75 -7.97
CA ASN A 191 9.85 11.00 -7.88
C ASN A 191 9.06 12.10 -7.18
N LYS A 192 7.74 12.07 -7.29
CA LYS A 192 6.85 13.08 -6.71
C LYS A 192 6.36 12.70 -5.32
N PHE A 193 6.03 11.43 -5.09
CA PHE A 193 5.22 11.03 -3.95
C PHE A 193 5.90 10.06 -2.99
N TYR A 194 7.08 9.51 -3.34
CA TYR A 194 7.73 8.51 -2.52
C TYR A 194 9.20 8.84 -2.25
N ASN A 195 9.60 8.74 -0.99
CA ASN A 195 10.98 8.92 -0.56
C ASN A 195 11.65 7.54 -0.44
N THR A 196 12.52 7.23 -1.38
CA THR A 196 13.21 5.93 -1.50
C THR A 196 14.21 5.68 -0.37
N ASP A 197 14.87 6.71 0.15
CA ASP A 197 15.86 6.58 1.23
C ASP A 197 15.19 6.32 2.59
N ARG A 198 13.97 6.83 2.75
CA ARG A 198 13.19 6.74 3.98
C ARG A 198 12.06 5.72 3.89
N LEU A 199 11.84 5.09 2.76
CA LEU A 199 10.79 4.10 2.48
C LEU A 199 9.41 4.55 3.00
N ARG A 200 8.99 5.75 2.59
CA ARG A 200 7.71 6.36 2.99
C ARG A 200 7.28 7.44 2.00
N PRO A 201 6.01 7.92 2.06
CA PRO A 201 5.58 9.06 1.26
C PRO A 201 6.46 10.29 1.50
N GLN A 202 6.57 11.16 0.48
CA GLN A 202 7.24 12.45 0.62
C GLN A 202 6.35 13.43 1.39
N TYR A 203 6.98 14.21 2.29
CA TYR A 203 6.32 15.23 3.09
C TYR A 203 6.94 16.63 2.90
N ASN A 204 7.69 16.82 1.80
CA ASN A 204 8.52 18.02 1.61
C ASN A 204 7.69 19.30 1.45
N SER A 205 6.55 19.21 0.77
CA SER A 205 5.60 20.31 0.64
C SER A 205 4.23 19.74 0.25
N PHE A 206 3.17 20.33 0.81
CA PHE A 206 1.79 20.09 0.39
C PHE A 206 1.26 21.20 -0.50
N GLU A 207 2.05 22.26 -0.71
CA GLU A 207 1.69 23.35 -1.61
C GLU A 207 1.53 22.81 -3.04
N PHE A 208 0.41 23.11 -3.66
CA PHE A 208 0.00 22.61 -4.99
C PHE A 208 -0.14 21.08 -5.12
N MET A 209 -0.01 20.32 -4.04
CA MET A 209 -0.35 18.90 -4.09
C MET A 209 -1.86 18.72 -4.31
N PRO A 210 -2.28 17.77 -5.17
CA PRO A 210 -3.68 17.42 -5.27
C PRO A 210 -4.16 16.86 -3.93
N GLN A 211 -5.37 17.22 -3.52
CA GLN A 211 -5.98 16.72 -2.28
C GLN A 211 -6.06 15.20 -2.26
N MET A 212 -6.27 14.59 -3.43
CA MET A 212 -6.18 13.14 -3.63
C MET A 212 -5.11 12.85 -4.68
N ILE A 213 -4.15 12.01 -4.33
CA ILE A 213 -3.07 11.53 -5.20
C ILE A 213 -3.60 10.48 -6.21
N LEU A 214 -4.89 10.35 -6.33
CA LEU A 214 -5.60 9.34 -7.13
C LEU A 214 -5.89 9.80 -8.56
#